data_24ea08d14b7b3207f5a3e2a215860687
#
_entry.id   24ea08d14b7b3207f5a3e2a215860687
#
_cell.length_a   1.000
_cell.length_b   1.000
_cell.length_c   1.000
_cell.angle_alpha   90.00
_cell.angle_beta   90.00
_cell.angle_gamma   90.00
#
_symmetry.space_group_name_H-M   'P 1'
#
loop_
_entity.id
_entity.type
_entity.pdbx_description
1 polymer ?
#
loop_
_entity_poly.entity_id
_entity_poly.type
_entity_poly.pdbx_seq_one_letter_code
_entity_poly.pdbx_strand_id
1 'polypeptide(L)'
;MTAQCSELADMKKQTDTFKRLRAVMKDVNGDHRQIIKTMQDQIDYLMEFIEIQGEILEEKTGHRQPELSDDQKKRLAHRGKKLNQFLLGQVAQCFAPKTIHDWYRELIAEKYDSTGENQKKRGRKPVSTDLQELVLRLAEQNPHWGYKRIRDYAEYLGYEVSFMTVKRILNKNGIYPTGNDRPNSNWDLFFNTHQDVITACDFATYELVTPHGLQREHILFFENIATREVWLGGIAHDPDGNWMAQIGRNQCDMWSGRLLGQKYLIHDRDPLFCQRFKTMLSSIGCQSKPIPPRSPECNGYMESFIKTFKTECLNHLILSTESQLRYVINEFLEYYNHERPHSALGGKMIAPHPQDADGEIMEFSRLGGLLKSYRRVKIAA
;
A
#
# COMPACT_ATOMS: atom_id res chain seq x y z
N MET A 1 21.13 -35.63 35.20
CA MET A 1 21.20 -36.79 34.27
C MET A 1 19.84 -37.42 33.97
N THR A 2 18.89 -37.50 34.92
CA THR A 2 17.59 -38.16 34.71
C THR A 2 16.59 -37.37 33.82
N ALA A 3 16.56 -36.04 33.89
CA ALA A 3 15.65 -35.20 33.11
C ALA A 3 16.01 -35.18 31.61
N GLN A 4 17.29 -35.08 31.28
CA GLN A 4 17.75 -35.05 29.88
C GLN A 4 17.53 -36.39 29.14
N CYS A 5 17.69 -37.53 29.85
CA CYS A 5 17.36 -38.85 29.29
C CYS A 5 15.85 -38.99 29.03
N SER A 6 15.00 -38.38 29.84
CA SER A 6 13.56 -38.37 29.63
C SER A 6 13.15 -37.55 28.41
N GLU A 7 13.72 -36.36 28.22
CA GLU A 7 13.48 -35.50 27.04
C GLU A 7 13.91 -36.16 25.73
N LEU A 8 15.07 -36.80 25.72
CA LEU A 8 15.56 -37.54 24.55
C LEU A 8 14.67 -38.72 24.20
N ALA A 9 14.15 -39.45 25.19
CA ALA A 9 13.22 -40.56 25.00
C ALA A 9 11.87 -40.07 24.43
N ASP A 10 11.37 -38.93 24.92
CA ASP A 10 10.12 -38.33 24.43
C ASP A 10 10.27 -37.80 23.00
N MET A 11 11.41 -37.21 22.65
CA MET A 11 11.71 -36.80 21.27
C MET A 11 11.79 -37.94 20.30
N LYS A 12 12.45 -39.05 20.67
CA LYS A 12 12.48 -40.30 19.88
C LYS A 12 11.06 -40.87 19.67
N LYS A 13 10.21 -40.85 20.70
CA LYS A 13 8.81 -41.28 20.62
C LYS A 13 7.98 -40.40 19.69
N GLN A 14 8.20 -39.09 19.68
CA GLN A 14 7.56 -38.13 18.76
C GLN A 14 7.97 -38.41 17.31
N THR A 15 9.27 -38.63 17.07
CA THR A 15 9.77 -39.00 15.73
C THR A 15 9.13 -40.24 15.18
N ASP A 16 8.97 -41.31 16.00
CA ASP A 16 8.29 -42.54 15.58
C ASP A 16 6.80 -42.33 15.31
N THR A 17 6.14 -41.47 16.04
CA THR A 17 4.75 -41.08 15.80
C THR A 17 4.60 -40.39 14.44
N PHE A 18 5.48 -39.43 14.11
CA PHE A 18 5.47 -38.78 12.79
C PHE A 18 5.80 -39.73 11.65
N LYS A 19 6.70 -40.70 11.83
CA LYS A 19 6.95 -41.72 10.82
C LYS A 19 5.71 -42.58 10.53
N ARG A 20 4.92 -42.94 11.57
CA ARG A 20 3.65 -43.69 11.41
C ARG A 20 2.59 -42.82 10.70
N LEU A 21 2.42 -41.56 11.08
CA LEU A 21 1.49 -40.65 10.41
C LEU A 21 1.83 -40.48 8.92
N ARG A 22 3.12 -40.37 8.58
CA ARG A 22 3.57 -40.31 7.19
C ARG A 22 3.25 -41.54 6.38
N ALA A 23 3.30 -42.70 6.98
CA ALA A 23 2.92 -43.98 6.32
C ALA A 23 1.42 -44.01 6.02
N VAL A 24 0.58 -43.60 6.97
CA VAL A 24 -0.89 -43.54 6.80
C VAL A 24 -1.30 -42.56 5.73
N MET A 25 -0.63 -41.39 5.63
CA MET A 25 -0.95 -40.35 4.65
C MET A 25 -0.60 -40.69 3.20
N LYS A 26 0.18 -41.75 2.96
CA LYS A 26 0.48 -42.27 1.59
C LYS A 26 -0.68 -42.98 0.92
N ASP A 27 -1.63 -43.48 1.68
CA ASP A 27 -2.73 -44.31 1.16
C ASP A 27 -4.03 -43.52 0.86
N VAL A 28 -4.04 -42.20 0.97
CA VAL A 28 -5.23 -41.36 0.74
C VAL A 28 -5.34 -40.98 -0.73
N ASN A 29 -6.46 -41.35 -1.36
CA ASN A 29 -6.78 -41.05 -2.77
C ASN A 29 -7.54 -39.74 -2.95
N GLY A 30 -7.28 -39.01 -4.06
CA GLY A 30 -8.20 -38.04 -4.65
C GLY A 30 -7.89 -36.58 -4.42
N ASP A 31 -8.92 -35.76 -4.29
CA ASP A 31 -8.93 -34.27 -4.33
C ASP A 31 -8.11 -33.55 -3.26
N HIS A 32 -7.60 -34.26 -2.27
CA HIS A 32 -6.81 -33.71 -1.16
C HIS A 32 -5.29 -33.82 -1.35
N ARG A 33 -4.80 -34.24 -2.51
CA ARG A 33 -3.36 -34.46 -2.75
C ARG A 33 -2.46 -33.28 -2.38
N GLN A 34 -2.91 -32.08 -2.69
CA GLN A 34 -2.10 -30.88 -2.40
C GLN A 34 -2.01 -30.59 -0.89
N ILE A 35 -3.12 -30.76 -0.17
CA ILE A 35 -3.16 -30.57 1.29
C ILE A 35 -2.28 -31.62 1.96
N ILE A 36 -2.42 -32.89 1.57
CA ILE A 36 -1.61 -34.00 2.09
C ILE A 36 -0.13 -33.78 1.82
N LYS A 37 0.25 -33.33 0.62
CA LYS A 37 1.63 -33.00 0.28
C LYS A 37 2.19 -31.89 1.18
N THR A 38 1.43 -30.82 1.40
CA THR A 38 1.83 -29.72 2.29
C THR A 38 2.02 -30.21 3.73
N MET A 39 1.11 -31.05 4.25
CA MET A 39 1.24 -31.63 5.58
C MET A 39 2.45 -32.56 5.69
N GLN A 40 2.75 -33.34 4.64
CA GLN A 40 3.96 -34.19 4.58
C GLN A 40 5.24 -33.34 4.64
N ASP A 41 5.31 -32.24 3.87
CA ASP A 41 6.45 -31.34 3.88
C ASP A 41 6.63 -30.66 5.25
N GLN A 42 5.55 -30.33 5.97
CA GLN A 42 5.60 -29.85 7.35
C GLN A 42 6.10 -30.89 8.33
N ILE A 43 5.60 -32.12 8.21
CA ILE A 43 6.05 -33.26 9.05
C ILE A 43 7.54 -33.54 8.80
N ASP A 44 7.99 -33.55 7.55
CA ASP A 44 9.40 -33.75 7.20
C ASP A 44 10.30 -32.68 7.82
N TYR A 45 9.84 -31.42 7.82
CA TYR A 45 10.57 -30.33 8.50
C TYR A 45 10.65 -30.53 10.01
N LEU A 46 9.53 -30.85 10.65
CA LEU A 46 9.47 -31.08 12.10
C LEU A 46 10.34 -32.27 12.53
N MET A 47 10.33 -33.34 11.76
CA MET A 47 11.18 -34.51 12.04
C MET A 47 12.65 -34.16 11.99
N GLU A 48 13.08 -33.40 10.97
CA GLU A 48 14.46 -32.93 10.85
C GLU A 48 14.85 -32.00 12.03
N PHE A 49 13.92 -31.12 12.42
CA PHE A 49 14.13 -30.21 13.54
C PHE A 49 14.29 -30.96 14.88
N ILE A 50 13.45 -31.99 15.14
CA ILE A 50 13.55 -32.81 16.35
C ILE A 50 14.87 -33.62 16.36
N GLU A 51 15.31 -34.13 15.21
CA GLU A 51 16.56 -34.85 15.08
C GLU A 51 17.77 -33.96 15.40
N ILE A 52 17.78 -32.72 14.86
CA ILE A 52 18.80 -31.71 15.14
C ILE A 52 18.78 -31.30 16.63
N GLN A 53 17.61 -31.12 17.24
CA GLN A 53 17.52 -30.84 18.66
C GLN A 53 18.07 -32.00 19.52
N GLY A 54 17.84 -33.25 19.10
CA GLY A 54 18.42 -34.41 19.73
C GLY A 54 19.97 -34.43 19.69
N GLU A 55 20.55 -34.11 18.54
CA GLU A 55 22.00 -33.98 18.35
C GLU A 55 22.58 -32.91 19.28
N ILE A 56 21.95 -31.73 19.40
CA ILE A 56 22.37 -30.63 20.23
C ILE A 56 22.27 -30.96 21.73
N LEU A 57 21.23 -31.67 22.14
CA LEU A 57 21.07 -32.13 23.53
C LEU A 57 22.14 -33.19 23.92
N GLU A 58 22.55 -34.01 22.96
CA GLU A 58 23.65 -34.96 23.16
C GLU A 58 25.03 -34.27 23.35
N GLU A 59 25.22 -33.10 22.67
CA GLU A 59 26.46 -32.32 22.73
C GLU A 59 26.60 -31.40 23.97
N LYS A 60 25.57 -31.27 24.82
CA LYS A 60 25.57 -30.48 26.06
C LYS A 60 25.89 -29.01 25.91
N THR A 61 25.02 -28.25 25.28
CA THR A 61 25.16 -26.80 25.30
C THR A 61 24.07 -26.13 26.14
N GLY A 62 24.47 -25.37 27.17
CA GLY A 62 23.56 -24.61 28.04
C GLY A 62 23.05 -23.29 27.45
N HIS A 63 22.98 -23.14 26.12
CA HIS A 63 22.59 -21.93 25.44
C HIS A 63 21.08 -21.86 25.19
N ARG A 64 20.48 -20.66 25.30
CA ARG A 64 19.05 -20.39 25.05
C ARG A 64 18.63 -20.58 23.60
N GLN A 65 19.55 -20.48 22.63
CA GLN A 65 19.31 -20.81 21.23
C GLN A 65 20.37 -21.82 20.78
N PRO A 66 19.98 -22.89 20.09
CA PRO A 66 20.92 -23.90 19.63
C PRO A 66 21.87 -23.30 18.57
N GLU A 67 23.18 -23.47 18.76
CA GLU A 67 24.17 -23.19 17.73
C GLU A 67 24.19 -24.36 16.76
N LEU A 68 23.64 -24.13 15.56
CA LEU A 68 23.59 -25.14 14.51
C LEU A 68 24.91 -25.22 13.75
N SER A 69 25.39 -26.46 13.52
CA SER A 69 26.46 -26.70 12.55
C SER A 69 26.02 -26.37 11.13
N ASP A 70 26.96 -26.17 10.21
CA ASP A 70 26.64 -25.85 8.82
C ASP A 70 25.87 -26.98 8.13
N ASP A 71 26.12 -28.25 8.51
CA ASP A 71 25.37 -29.38 8.00
C ASP A 71 23.91 -29.37 8.49
N GLN A 72 23.69 -29.05 9.77
CA GLN A 72 22.35 -28.92 10.33
C GLN A 72 21.57 -27.77 9.69
N LYS A 73 22.20 -26.61 9.45
CA LYS A 73 21.60 -25.50 8.69
C LYS A 73 21.21 -25.94 7.27
N LYS A 74 22.09 -26.69 6.58
CA LYS A 74 21.83 -27.23 5.23
C LYS A 74 20.63 -28.15 5.21
N ARG A 75 20.51 -29.08 6.17
CA ARG A 75 19.38 -30.00 6.28
C ARG A 75 18.05 -29.26 6.51
N LEU A 76 18.01 -28.32 7.46
CA LEU A 76 16.81 -27.50 7.72
C LEU A 76 16.42 -26.62 6.54
N ALA A 77 17.40 -25.96 5.93
CA ALA A 77 17.16 -25.12 4.74
C ALA A 77 16.60 -25.94 3.58
N HIS A 78 17.09 -27.18 3.37
CA HIS A 78 16.62 -28.05 2.30
C HIS A 78 15.18 -28.55 2.53
N ARG A 79 14.79 -28.78 3.77
CA ARG A 79 13.40 -29.15 4.11
C ARG A 79 12.48 -27.92 4.08
N GLY A 80 12.91 -26.82 4.69
CA GLY A 80 12.13 -25.59 4.78
C GLY A 80 11.83 -24.92 3.44
N LYS A 81 12.67 -25.11 2.41
CA LYS A 81 12.43 -24.55 1.06
C LYS A 81 11.13 -24.99 0.41
N LYS A 82 10.60 -26.17 0.79
CA LYS A 82 9.35 -26.71 0.26
C LYS A 82 8.11 -26.03 0.83
N LEU A 83 8.26 -25.32 1.94
CA LEU A 83 7.21 -24.60 2.65
C LEU A 83 7.31 -23.11 2.33
N ASN A 84 6.16 -22.46 2.11
CA ASN A 84 6.14 -21.01 2.01
C ASN A 84 6.34 -20.38 3.41
N GLN A 85 6.60 -19.08 3.46
CA GLN A 85 6.91 -18.36 4.70
C GLN A 85 5.81 -18.50 5.77
N PHE A 86 4.55 -18.55 5.37
CA PHE A 86 3.41 -18.71 6.27
C PHE A 86 3.36 -20.11 6.87
N LEU A 87 3.46 -21.16 6.05
CA LEU A 87 3.43 -22.56 6.50
C LEU A 87 4.65 -22.91 7.36
N LEU A 88 5.82 -22.39 6.97
CA LEU A 88 7.03 -22.56 7.75
C LEU A 88 6.92 -21.86 9.12
N GLY A 89 6.25 -20.70 9.19
CA GLY A 89 5.98 -20.00 10.44
C GLY A 89 5.11 -20.75 11.43
N GLN A 90 4.28 -21.68 10.97
CA GLN A 90 3.45 -22.53 11.84
C GLN A 90 4.24 -23.65 12.51
N VAL A 91 5.37 -24.08 11.93
CA VAL A 91 6.16 -25.22 12.40
C VAL A 91 7.56 -24.85 12.90
N ALA A 92 8.10 -23.71 12.51
CA ALA A 92 9.41 -23.24 12.93
C ALA A 92 9.33 -22.63 14.33
N GLN A 93 9.99 -23.26 15.31
CA GLN A 93 9.92 -22.84 16.72
C GLN A 93 11.12 -21.95 17.15
N CYS A 94 12.33 -22.28 16.69
CA CYS A 94 13.57 -21.62 17.16
C CYS A 94 14.14 -20.61 16.18
N PHE A 95 13.82 -20.67 14.91
CA PHE A 95 14.36 -19.79 13.88
C PHE A 95 13.24 -19.13 13.07
N ALA A 96 13.40 -17.85 12.74
CA ALA A 96 12.45 -17.18 11.89
C ALA A 96 12.37 -17.84 10.48
N PRO A 97 11.18 -17.99 9.87
CA PRO A 97 11.04 -18.57 8.54
C PRO A 97 11.96 -17.92 7.49
N LYS A 98 12.15 -16.61 7.59
CA LYS A 98 13.06 -15.85 6.74
C LYS A 98 14.52 -16.36 6.86
N THR A 99 15.00 -16.63 8.05
CA THR A 99 16.36 -17.13 8.28
C THR A 99 16.60 -18.48 7.61
N ILE A 100 15.63 -19.38 7.68
CA ILE A 100 15.72 -20.71 7.04
C ILE A 100 15.75 -20.57 5.51
N HIS A 101 14.94 -19.67 4.96
CA HIS A 101 14.97 -19.37 3.52
C HIS A 101 16.24 -18.65 3.07
N ASP A 102 16.83 -17.81 3.91
CA ASP A 102 18.09 -17.12 3.61
C ASP A 102 19.24 -18.14 3.58
N TRP A 103 19.32 -19.09 4.52
CA TRP A 103 20.27 -20.19 4.45
C TRP A 103 20.15 -20.99 3.15
N TYR A 104 18.93 -21.26 2.67
CA TYR A 104 18.74 -21.94 1.40
C TYR A 104 19.25 -21.11 0.21
N ARG A 105 19.07 -19.79 0.23
CA ARG A 105 19.61 -18.90 -0.83
C ARG A 105 21.14 -18.89 -0.81
N GLU A 106 21.75 -18.89 0.37
CA GLU A 106 23.21 -18.96 0.53
C GLU A 106 23.76 -20.27 -0.06
N LEU A 107 23.10 -21.41 0.23
CA LEU A 107 23.48 -22.71 -0.34
C LEU A 107 23.36 -22.75 -1.87
N ILE A 108 22.35 -22.08 -2.43
CA ILE A 108 22.25 -21.94 -3.89
C ILE A 108 23.38 -21.07 -4.42
N ALA A 109 23.67 -19.95 -3.77
CA ALA A 109 24.76 -19.05 -4.17
C ALA A 109 26.11 -19.77 -4.14
N GLU A 110 26.41 -20.54 -3.08
CA GLU A 110 27.63 -21.36 -2.98
C GLU A 110 27.70 -22.42 -4.09
N LYS A 111 26.59 -23.11 -4.39
CA LYS A 111 26.56 -24.13 -5.45
C LYS A 111 26.84 -23.57 -6.85
N TYR A 112 26.43 -22.36 -7.11
CA TYR A 112 26.63 -21.67 -8.41
C TYR A 112 27.76 -20.65 -8.37
N ASP A 113 28.47 -20.54 -7.23
CA ASP A 113 29.67 -19.74 -7.14
C ASP A 113 30.85 -20.45 -7.80
N SER A 114 31.08 -20.12 -9.06
CA SER A 114 32.24 -20.59 -9.83
C SER A 114 33.44 -19.64 -9.68
N THR A 115 33.45 -18.76 -8.67
CA THR A 115 34.56 -17.84 -8.40
C THR A 115 35.71 -18.58 -7.72
N GLY A 116 36.58 -19.18 -8.51
CA GLY A 116 37.94 -19.45 -8.06
C GLY A 116 38.66 -18.13 -7.77
N GLU A 117 39.63 -18.15 -6.89
CA GLU A 117 40.36 -17.01 -6.29
C GLU A 117 40.90 -15.94 -7.25
N ASN A 118 40.70 -16.04 -8.54
CA ASN A 118 41.23 -15.15 -9.58
C ASN A 118 40.21 -14.56 -10.56
N GLN A 119 38.91 -14.57 -10.29
CA GLN A 119 37.96 -13.89 -11.18
C GLN A 119 37.75 -12.44 -10.74
N LYS A 120 38.26 -11.50 -11.56
CA LYS A 120 37.90 -10.08 -11.53
C LYS A 120 36.36 -9.97 -11.46
N LYS A 121 35.85 -9.22 -10.47
CA LYS A 121 34.41 -8.94 -10.29
C LYS A 121 33.79 -8.60 -11.64
N ARG A 122 33.01 -9.52 -12.23
CA ARG A 122 32.23 -9.31 -13.46
C ARG A 122 31.04 -8.41 -13.10
N GLY A 123 31.24 -7.11 -13.19
CA GLY A 123 30.20 -6.11 -13.05
C GLY A 123 30.37 -5.09 -14.17
N ARG A 124 29.30 -4.36 -14.50
CA ARG A 124 29.38 -3.21 -15.39
C ARG A 124 30.42 -2.24 -14.82
N LYS A 125 31.36 -1.79 -15.64
CA LYS A 125 32.39 -0.82 -15.22
C LYS A 125 31.69 0.37 -14.54
N PRO A 126 32.20 0.87 -13.42
CA PRO A 126 31.68 2.08 -12.80
C PRO A 126 31.74 3.23 -13.81
N VAL A 127 30.77 4.14 -13.73
CA VAL A 127 30.75 5.35 -14.56
C VAL A 127 32.00 6.17 -14.20
N SER A 128 32.70 6.70 -15.22
CA SER A 128 33.91 7.50 -15.01
C SER A 128 33.64 8.69 -14.08
N THR A 129 34.60 9.06 -13.27
CA THR A 129 34.53 10.22 -12.38
C THR A 129 34.25 11.50 -13.16
N ASP A 130 34.90 11.69 -14.29
CA ASP A 130 34.77 12.86 -15.15
C ASP A 130 33.32 13.04 -15.65
N LEU A 131 32.65 11.94 -16.03
CA LEU A 131 31.25 11.99 -16.43
C LEU A 131 30.33 12.30 -15.25
N GLN A 132 30.62 11.76 -14.06
CA GLN A 132 29.82 12.07 -12.88
C GLN A 132 29.93 13.56 -12.51
N GLU A 133 31.14 14.12 -12.51
CA GLU A 133 31.39 15.54 -12.24
C GLU A 133 30.76 16.43 -13.30
N LEU A 134 30.84 16.05 -14.57
CA LEU A 134 30.18 16.78 -15.66
C LEU A 134 28.66 16.83 -15.45
N VAL A 135 28.02 15.69 -15.18
CA VAL A 135 26.58 15.60 -14.98
C VAL A 135 26.13 16.43 -13.79
N LEU A 136 26.88 16.41 -12.69
CA LEU A 136 26.59 17.22 -11.50
C LEU A 136 26.70 18.71 -11.81
N ARG A 137 27.80 19.14 -12.45
CA ARG A 137 28.01 20.53 -12.84
C ARG A 137 26.94 21.03 -13.79
N LEU A 138 26.54 20.24 -14.78
CA LEU A 138 25.45 20.60 -15.71
C LEU A 138 24.12 20.83 -14.96
N ALA A 139 23.83 19.99 -13.98
CA ALA A 139 22.60 20.11 -13.17
C ALA A 139 22.64 21.34 -12.25
N GLU A 140 23.75 21.57 -11.56
CA GLU A 140 23.94 22.70 -10.63
C GLU A 140 23.89 24.05 -11.34
N GLN A 141 24.56 24.15 -12.49
CA GLN A 141 24.59 25.38 -13.26
C GLN A 141 23.27 25.65 -14.01
N ASN A 142 22.44 24.62 -14.20
CA ASN A 142 21.18 24.72 -14.95
C ASN A 142 20.02 24.05 -14.21
N PRO A 143 19.53 24.65 -13.11
CA PRO A 143 18.49 24.06 -12.27
C PRO A 143 17.18 23.72 -12.99
N HIS A 144 16.96 24.35 -14.17
CA HIS A 144 15.75 24.13 -14.97
C HIS A 144 15.91 23.01 -16.03
N TRP A 145 17.08 22.35 -16.10
CA TRP A 145 17.28 21.26 -17.04
C TRP A 145 16.78 19.93 -16.44
N GLY A 146 15.98 19.19 -17.22
CA GLY A 146 15.57 17.85 -16.87
C GLY A 146 16.64 16.81 -17.23
N TYR A 147 16.54 15.61 -16.70
CA TYR A 147 17.46 14.49 -16.94
C TYR A 147 17.75 14.24 -18.43
N LYS A 148 16.74 14.38 -19.30
CA LYS A 148 16.89 14.20 -20.76
C LYS A 148 17.84 15.24 -21.35
N ARG A 149 17.67 16.52 -20.99
CA ARG A 149 18.50 17.60 -21.51
C ARG A 149 19.95 17.49 -21.03
N ILE A 150 20.13 17.09 -19.77
CA ILE A 150 21.48 16.86 -19.21
C ILE A 150 22.16 15.69 -19.93
N ARG A 151 21.43 14.60 -20.23
CA ARG A 151 21.93 13.48 -21.02
C ARG A 151 22.36 13.96 -22.43
N ASP A 152 21.45 14.65 -23.13
CA ASP A 152 21.68 15.11 -24.52
C ASP A 152 22.93 16.02 -24.60
N TYR A 153 23.14 16.85 -23.57
CA TYR A 153 24.34 17.69 -23.48
C TYR A 153 25.61 16.89 -23.18
N ALA A 154 25.53 15.90 -22.31
CA ALA A 154 26.67 15.01 -22.05
C ALA A 154 27.04 14.20 -23.30
N GLU A 155 26.04 13.74 -24.06
CA GLU A 155 26.25 13.10 -25.39
C GLU A 155 26.86 14.06 -26.41
N TYR A 156 26.41 15.31 -26.48
CA TYR A 156 26.99 16.34 -27.33
C TYR A 156 28.48 16.61 -27.01
N LEU A 157 28.85 16.50 -25.75
CA LEU A 157 30.22 16.63 -25.26
C LEU A 157 31.05 15.34 -25.39
N GLY A 158 30.52 14.32 -26.08
CA GLY A 158 31.24 13.10 -26.46
C GLY A 158 31.15 11.97 -25.42
N TYR A 159 30.26 12.06 -24.42
CA TYR A 159 30.07 10.99 -23.44
C TYR A 159 28.87 10.12 -23.80
N GLU A 160 29.06 8.83 -23.98
CA GLU A 160 27.97 7.87 -24.13
C GLU A 160 27.32 7.61 -22.74
N VAL A 161 26.13 8.15 -22.49
CA VAL A 161 25.44 8.00 -21.24
C VAL A 161 23.93 7.79 -21.41
N SER A 162 23.39 6.77 -20.75
CA SER A 162 21.95 6.53 -20.77
C SER A 162 21.20 7.49 -19.82
N PHE A 163 19.94 7.78 -20.14
CA PHE A 163 19.02 8.52 -19.28
C PHE A 163 18.99 7.99 -17.82
N MET A 164 18.94 6.66 -17.66
CA MET A 164 18.91 6.02 -16.35
C MET A 164 20.22 6.20 -15.56
N THR A 165 21.35 6.31 -16.27
CA THR A 165 22.65 6.57 -15.63
C THR A 165 22.70 8.00 -15.10
N VAL A 166 22.25 8.99 -15.89
CA VAL A 166 22.15 10.39 -15.46
C VAL A 166 21.21 10.51 -14.26
N LYS A 167 20.02 9.93 -14.34
CA LYS A 167 19.04 9.91 -13.22
C LYS A 167 19.67 9.33 -11.96
N ARG A 168 20.40 8.20 -12.05
CA ARG A 168 21.02 7.56 -10.89
C ARG A 168 22.13 8.41 -10.27
N ILE A 169 22.97 9.07 -11.09
CA ILE A 169 24.05 9.97 -10.61
C ILE A 169 23.43 11.12 -9.82
N LEU A 170 22.43 11.79 -10.38
CA LEU A 170 21.82 12.96 -9.79
C LEU A 170 21.04 12.63 -8.52
N ASN A 171 20.22 11.57 -8.55
CA ASN A 171 19.48 11.14 -7.37
C ASN A 171 20.39 10.70 -6.21
N LYS A 172 21.53 10.05 -6.52
CA LYS A 172 22.52 9.67 -5.50
C LYS A 172 23.11 10.88 -4.78
N ASN A 173 23.18 12.03 -5.46
CA ASN A 173 23.70 13.28 -4.92
C ASN A 173 22.58 14.24 -4.47
N GLY A 174 21.34 13.76 -4.35
CA GLY A 174 20.21 14.57 -3.88
C GLY A 174 19.71 15.64 -4.87
N ILE A 175 20.15 15.55 -6.13
CA ILE A 175 19.73 16.47 -7.19
C ILE A 175 18.61 15.80 -8.00
N TYR A 176 17.45 16.44 -8.02
CA TYR A 176 16.25 15.98 -8.73
C TYR A 176 15.87 16.96 -9.83
N PRO A 177 16.50 16.90 -11.02
CA PRO A 177 16.18 17.80 -12.12
C PRO A 177 14.77 17.57 -12.63
N THR A 178 14.10 18.65 -12.89
CA THR A 178 12.69 18.76 -13.19
C THR A 178 12.27 18.09 -14.51
N GLY A 179 11.45 17.08 -14.39
CA GLY A 179 10.67 16.45 -15.47
C GLY A 179 9.49 15.77 -14.87
N ASN A 180 9.12 15.05 -14.11
CA ASN A 180 7.90 14.57 -13.47
C ASN A 180 8.01 14.41 -11.93
N ASP A 181 9.20 14.61 -11.37
CA ASP A 181 9.44 14.63 -9.93
C ASP A 181 9.75 16.08 -9.50
N ARG A 182 8.98 17.05 -9.95
CA ARG A 182 9.12 18.44 -9.48
C ARG A 182 8.54 18.60 -8.08
N PRO A 183 9.35 18.70 -7.02
CA PRO A 183 8.91 19.47 -5.89
C PRO A 183 9.14 20.94 -6.26
N ASN A 184 8.20 21.64 -6.78
CA ASN A 184 8.11 23.08 -7.03
C ASN A 184 7.66 23.42 -8.47
N SER A 185 6.55 22.81 -8.90
CA SER A 185 5.72 23.52 -9.86
C SER A 185 5.11 24.73 -9.12
N ASN A 186 4.78 25.82 -9.86
CA ASN A 186 4.00 26.92 -9.28
C ASN A 186 2.73 26.42 -8.60
N TRP A 187 2.27 25.19 -8.98
CA TRP A 187 1.11 24.53 -8.40
C TRP A 187 1.42 23.90 -7.05
N ASP A 188 2.58 23.23 -6.89
CA ASP A 188 3.00 22.68 -5.59
C ASP A 188 3.26 23.79 -4.58
N LEU A 189 3.87 24.89 -5.01
CA LEU A 189 4.04 26.07 -4.18
C LEU A 189 2.69 26.69 -3.78
N PHE A 190 1.73 26.75 -4.73
CA PHE A 190 0.38 27.23 -4.46
C PHE A 190 -0.33 26.32 -3.44
N PHE A 191 -0.27 24.98 -3.61
CA PHE A 191 -0.84 24.05 -2.66
C PHE A 191 -0.22 24.16 -1.27
N ASN A 192 1.11 24.14 -1.19
CA ASN A 192 1.82 24.23 0.09
C ASN A 192 1.56 25.55 0.83
N THR A 193 1.33 26.62 0.09
CA THR A 193 1.07 27.96 0.67
C THR A 193 -0.39 28.11 1.12
N HIS A 194 -1.32 27.44 0.45
CA HIS A 194 -2.77 27.67 0.62
C HIS A 194 -3.56 26.43 1.06
N GLN A 195 -2.90 25.33 1.42
CA GLN A 195 -3.57 24.06 1.74
C GLN A 195 -4.72 24.21 2.74
N ASP A 196 -4.58 25.12 3.72
CA ASP A 196 -5.58 25.33 4.77
C ASP A 196 -6.89 25.96 4.28
N VAL A 197 -6.88 26.52 3.08
CA VAL A 197 -8.02 27.26 2.50
C VAL A 197 -8.39 26.73 1.12
N ILE A 198 -7.97 25.51 0.80
CA ILE A 198 -8.27 24.83 -0.46
C ILE A 198 -9.25 23.68 -0.21
N THR A 199 -10.29 23.64 -1.01
CA THR A 199 -11.15 22.46 -1.21
C THR A 199 -10.98 21.99 -2.65
N ALA A 200 -10.93 20.67 -2.86
CA ALA A 200 -11.00 20.06 -4.17
C ALA A 200 -12.37 19.44 -4.39
N CYS A 201 -12.81 19.32 -5.65
CA CYS A 201 -14.00 18.55 -5.99
C CYS A 201 -13.81 17.81 -7.31
N ASP A 202 -14.56 16.72 -7.45
CA ASP A 202 -14.52 15.89 -8.65
C ASP A 202 -15.78 15.04 -8.77
N PHE A 203 -16.05 14.60 -10.00
CA PHE A 203 -17.16 13.73 -10.32
C PHE A 203 -16.73 12.26 -10.35
N ALA A 204 -17.49 11.43 -9.65
CA ALA A 204 -17.48 9.98 -9.87
C ALA A 204 -18.77 9.57 -10.61
N THR A 205 -18.74 8.44 -11.30
CA THR A 205 -19.92 7.85 -11.93
C THR A 205 -20.14 6.44 -11.41
N TYR A 206 -21.44 6.08 -11.32
CA TYR A 206 -21.90 4.73 -11.00
C TYR A 206 -23.09 4.37 -11.89
N GLU A 207 -23.23 3.09 -12.27
CA GLU A 207 -24.34 2.60 -13.09
C GLU A 207 -25.32 1.81 -12.23
N LEU A 208 -26.52 2.37 -12.05
CA LEU A 208 -27.64 1.69 -11.40
C LEU A 208 -28.24 0.64 -12.33
N VAL A 209 -28.58 -0.52 -11.80
CA VAL A 209 -29.32 -1.57 -12.53
C VAL A 209 -30.81 -1.36 -12.32
N THR A 210 -31.47 -0.69 -13.27
CA THR A 210 -32.89 -0.41 -13.18
C THR A 210 -33.69 -1.38 -14.05
N PRO A 211 -35.02 -1.50 -13.86
CA PRO A 211 -35.89 -2.30 -14.75
C PRO A 211 -35.85 -1.86 -16.23
N HIS A 212 -35.41 -0.63 -16.51
CA HIS A 212 -35.30 -0.06 -17.84
C HIS A 212 -33.86 -0.13 -18.42
N GLY A 213 -32.94 -0.78 -17.74
CA GLY A 213 -31.53 -0.90 -18.12
C GLY A 213 -30.59 -0.18 -17.18
N LEU A 214 -29.33 -0.02 -17.60
CA LEU A 214 -28.31 0.68 -16.83
C LEU A 214 -28.55 2.19 -16.88
N GLN A 215 -28.62 2.80 -15.72
CA GLN A 215 -28.76 4.24 -15.54
C GLN A 215 -27.51 4.79 -14.88
N ARG A 216 -26.83 5.73 -15.57
CA ARG A 216 -25.58 6.34 -15.05
C ARG A 216 -25.91 7.49 -14.13
N GLU A 217 -25.42 7.43 -12.89
CA GLU A 217 -25.47 8.50 -11.92
C GLU A 217 -24.14 9.22 -11.85
N HIS A 218 -24.19 10.55 -11.77
CA HIS A 218 -23.06 11.42 -11.50
C HIS A 218 -23.06 11.82 -10.04
N ILE A 219 -21.95 11.61 -9.37
CA ILE A 219 -21.76 11.84 -7.93
C ILE A 219 -20.68 12.90 -7.77
N LEU A 220 -21.03 14.06 -7.24
CA LEU A 220 -20.06 15.11 -6.95
C LEU A 220 -19.58 14.99 -5.52
N PHE A 221 -18.27 14.86 -5.35
CA PHE A 221 -17.60 14.90 -4.04
C PHE A 221 -16.78 16.15 -3.87
N PHE A 222 -16.59 16.53 -2.61
CA PHE A 222 -15.68 17.58 -2.17
C PHE A 222 -14.72 17.02 -1.13
N GLU A 223 -13.47 17.50 -1.12
CA GLU A 223 -12.45 17.17 -0.12
C GLU A 223 -11.76 18.45 0.35
N ASN A 224 -11.74 18.67 1.65
CA ASN A 224 -10.90 19.70 2.24
C ASN A 224 -9.45 19.23 2.27
N ILE A 225 -8.55 19.97 1.62
CA ILE A 225 -7.16 19.53 1.45
C ILE A 225 -6.39 19.48 2.76
N ALA A 226 -6.67 20.36 3.70
CA ALA A 226 -6.00 20.39 5.00
C ALA A 226 -6.42 19.23 5.91
N THR A 227 -7.73 19.07 6.06
CA THR A 227 -8.29 18.08 6.97
C THR A 227 -8.41 16.70 6.35
N ARG A 228 -8.43 16.60 5.03
CA ARG A 228 -8.71 15.41 4.24
C ARG A 228 -10.17 14.92 4.35
N GLU A 229 -11.01 15.67 4.98
CA GLU A 229 -12.42 15.35 5.12
C GLU A 229 -13.13 15.41 3.77
N VAL A 230 -13.86 14.35 3.46
CA VAL A 230 -14.63 14.23 2.22
C VAL A 230 -16.12 14.28 2.51
N TRP A 231 -16.88 14.94 1.65
CA TRP A 231 -18.34 14.95 1.74
C TRP A 231 -19.01 14.89 0.37
N LEU A 232 -20.27 14.47 0.37
CA LEU A 232 -21.10 14.40 -0.81
C LEU A 232 -21.64 15.79 -1.14
N GLY A 233 -21.39 16.27 -2.36
CA GLY A 233 -22.01 17.46 -2.92
C GLY A 233 -23.42 17.21 -3.43
N GLY A 234 -23.60 16.10 -4.17
CA GLY A 234 -24.89 15.69 -4.71
C GLY A 234 -24.78 14.50 -5.66
N ILE A 235 -25.95 13.97 -6.03
CA ILE A 235 -26.10 12.89 -7.01
C ILE A 235 -27.13 13.38 -8.04
N ALA A 236 -26.89 13.10 -9.32
CA ALA A 236 -27.84 13.36 -10.38
C ALA A 236 -27.61 12.41 -11.55
N HIS A 237 -28.72 12.02 -12.20
CA HIS A 237 -28.69 11.22 -13.42
C HIS A 237 -28.16 12.02 -14.62
N ASP A 238 -28.66 13.23 -14.77
CA ASP A 238 -28.32 14.14 -15.87
C ASP A 238 -28.05 15.54 -15.30
N PRO A 239 -26.87 15.77 -14.69
CA PRO A 239 -26.56 17.06 -14.07
C PRO A 239 -26.45 18.16 -15.12
N ASP A 240 -27.10 19.28 -14.85
CA ASP A 240 -27.04 20.48 -15.68
C ASP A 240 -26.51 21.69 -14.91
N GLY A 241 -26.43 22.84 -15.60
CA GLY A 241 -25.97 24.08 -14.98
C GLY A 241 -26.90 24.61 -13.86
N ASN A 242 -28.18 24.23 -13.84
CA ASN A 242 -29.10 24.62 -12.76
C ASN A 242 -28.86 23.76 -11.52
N TRP A 243 -28.67 22.46 -11.73
CA TRP A 243 -28.28 21.57 -10.65
C TRP A 243 -26.96 22.00 -10.01
N MET A 244 -25.94 22.31 -10.82
CA MET A 244 -24.65 22.82 -10.29
C MET A 244 -24.83 24.16 -9.56
N ALA A 245 -25.69 25.06 -10.04
CA ALA A 245 -25.98 26.30 -9.32
C ALA A 245 -26.65 26.03 -7.97
N GLN A 246 -27.51 24.99 -7.88
CA GLN A 246 -28.10 24.58 -6.60
C GLN A 246 -27.03 23.98 -5.66
N ILE A 247 -26.14 23.13 -6.19
CA ILE A 247 -24.97 22.66 -5.40
C ILE A 247 -24.17 23.86 -4.87
N GLY A 248 -23.89 24.84 -5.73
CA GLY A 248 -23.20 26.08 -5.32
C GLY A 248 -23.90 26.78 -4.16
N ARG A 249 -25.24 26.97 -4.23
CA ARG A 249 -26.02 27.56 -3.14
C ARG A 249 -25.89 26.75 -1.85
N ASN A 250 -26.04 25.43 -1.92
CA ASN A 250 -25.94 24.56 -0.75
C ASN A 250 -24.55 24.61 -0.10
N GLN A 251 -23.49 24.64 -0.92
CA GLN A 251 -22.11 24.68 -0.41
C GLN A 251 -21.71 26.06 0.12
N CYS A 252 -22.36 27.12 -0.33
CA CYS A 252 -22.11 28.51 0.09
C CYS A 252 -23.13 29.03 1.11
N ASP A 253 -24.06 28.18 1.58
CA ASP A 253 -25.07 28.57 2.56
C ASP A 253 -24.43 29.02 3.88
N MET A 254 -24.97 30.11 4.47
CA MET A 254 -24.38 30.73 5.66
C MET A 254 -24.41 29.81 6.90
N TRP A 255 -25.35 28.88 6.98
CA TRP A 255 -25.56 28.04 8.17
C TRP A 255 -25.00 26.61 8.00
N SER A 256 -25.06 26.10 6.81
CA SER A 256 -24.71 24.69 6.49
C SER A 256 -23.64 24.53 5.43
N GLY A 257 -23.22 25.61 4.79
CA GLY A 257 -22.27 25.60 3.68
C GLY A 257 -20.86 25.23 4.13
N ARG A 258 -20.30 24.17 3.53
CA ARG A 258 -18.97 23.66 3.89
C ARG A 258 -17.82 24.37 3.15
N LEU A 259 -18.12 25.28 2.23
CA LEU A 259 -17.11 26.12 1.56
C LEU A 259 -16.89 27.46 2.22
N LEU A 260 -17.60 27.77 3.32
CA LEU A 260 -17.35 28.99 4.08
C LEU A 260 -15.93 29.01 4.64
N GLY A 261 -15.21 30.12 4.42
CA GLY A 261 -13.81 30.27 4.83
C GLY A 261 -12.80 29.65 3.85
N GLN A 262 -13.23 28.91 2.84
CA GLN A 262 -12.36 28.42 1.78
C GLN A 262 -12.08 29.54 0.77
N LYS A 263 -10.80 29.68 0.35
CA LYS A 263 -10.40 30.68 -0.64
C LYS A 263 -10.38 30.13 -2.06
N TYR A 264 -10.16 28.82 -2.21
CA TYR A 264 -10.02 28.19 -3.51
C TYR A 264 -10.79 26.88 -3.57
N LEU A 265 -11.55 26.71 -4.65
CA LEU A 265 -12.11 25.42 -5.04
C LEU A 265 -11.40 24.93 -6.31
N ILE A 266 -10.70 23.82 -6.16
CA ILE A 266 -10.00 23.17 -7.27
C ILE A 266 -10.92 22.12 -7.89
N HIS A 267 -10.99 22.10 -9.21
CA HIS A 267 -11.80 21.14 -9.97
C HIS A 267 -11.20 20.93 -11.37
N ASP A 268 -11.63 19.90 -12.04
CA ASP A 268 -11.31 19.67 -13.43
C ASP A 268 -11.96 20.71 -14.36
N ARG A 269 -11.87 20.51 -15.66
CA ARG A 269 -12.43 21.44 -16.66
C ARG A 269 -13.79 21.01 -17.17
N ASP A 270 -14.54 20.25 -16.38
CA ASP A 270 -15.87 19.84 -16.77
C ASP A 270 -16.77 21.06 -17.02
N PRO A 271 -17.53 21.10 -18.14
CA PRO A 271 -18.47 22.19 -18.45
C PRO A 271 -19.53 22.43 -17.39
N LEU A 272 -19.84 21.46 -16.55
CA LEU A 272 -20.77 21.59 -15.42
C LEU A 272 -20.33 22.67 -14.42
N PHE A 273 -19.03 22.94 -14.29
CA PHE A 273 -18.52 24.08 -13.49
C PHE A 273 -18.78 25.41 -14.19
N CYS A 274 -20.06 25.65 -14.44
CA CYS A 274 -20.58 26.77 -15.20
C CYS A 274 -20.42 28.12 -14.49
N GLN A 275 -20.67 29.23 -15.22
CA GLN A 275 -20.53 30.58 -14.67
C GLN A 275 -21.44 30.84 -13.46
N ARG A 276 -22.66 30.28 -13.43
CA ARG A 276 -23.58 30.40 -12.29
C ARG A 276 -23.00 29.83 -11.02
N PHE A 277 -22.40 28.64 -11.10
CA PHE A 277 -21.69 28.02 -9.97
C PHE A 277 -20.54 28.89 -9.49
N LYS A 278 -19.69 29.40 -10.40
CA LYS A 278 -18.57 30.29 -10.08
C LYS A 278 -19.01 31.59 -9.41
N THR A 279 -20.15 32.12 -9.84
CA THR A 279 -20.74 33.33 -9.20
C THR A 279 -21.14 33.08 -7.76
N MET A 280 -21.72 31.88 -7.45
CA MET A 280 -22.02 31.52 -6.06
C MET A 280 -20.75 31.40 -5.19
N LEU A 281 -19.71 30.76 -5.71
CA LEU A 281 -18.42 30.68 -4.99
C LEU A 281 -17.85 32.08 -4.72
N SER A 282 -17.90 32.93 -5.71
CA SER A 282 -17.38 34.30 -5.59
C SER A 282 -18.11 35.14 -4.52
N SER A 283 -19.39 34.85 -4.29
CA SER A 283 -20.19 35.57 -3.26
C SER A 283 -19.70 35.34 -1.83
N ILE A 284 -19.00 34.25 -1.59
CA ILE A 284 -18.37 33.91 -0.30
C ILE A 284 -16.84 34.14 -0.31
N GLY A 285 -16.31 34.75 -1.36
CA GLY A 285 -14.86 34.99 -1.52
C GLY A 285 -14.06 33.75 -1.97
N CYS A 286 -14.72 32.66 -2.32
CA CYS A 286 -14.07 31.45 -2.84
C CYS A 286 -13.86 31.56 -4.35
N GLN A 287 -12.64 31.28 -4.82
CA GLN A 287 -12.30 31.34 -6.24
C GLN A 287 -12.30 29.94 -6.85
N SER A 288 -13.03 29.74 -7.93
CA SER A 288 -12.94 28.54 -8.77
C SER A 288 -11.59 28.50 -9.49
N LYS A 289 -10.84 27.42 -9.32
CA LYS A 289 -9.52 27.18 -9.91
C LYS A 289 -9.52 25.87 -10.69
N PRO A 290 -9.77 25.92 -12.01
CA PRO A 290 -9.63 24.75 -12.84
C PRO A 290 -8.17 24.29 -12.89
N ILE A 291 -7.93 22.99 -12.79
CA ILE A 291 -6.58 22.41 -12.92
C ILE A 291 -5.97 22.73 -14.29
N PRO A 292 -4.63 22.80 -14.42
CA PRO A 292 -3.98 22.97 -15.70
C PRO A 292 -4.35 21.84 -16.68
N PRO A 293 -4.37 22.12 -18.00
CA PRO A 293 -4.63 21.06 -18.98
C PRO A 293 -3.59 19.94 -18.88
N ARG A 294 -4.05 18.69 -18.93
CA ARG A 294 -3.20 17.49 -18.88
C ARG A 294 -2.35 17.35 -17.62
N SER A 295 -2.87 17.82 -16.49
CA SER A 295 -2.22 17.74 -15.18
C SER A 295 -3.17 17.11 -14.16
N PRO A 296 -3.56 15.83 -14.33
CA PRO A 296 -4.45 15.13 -13.40
C PRO A 296 -3.87 15.09 -11.98
N GLU A 297 -2.54 15.02 -11.86
CA GLU A 297 -1.85 15.05 -10.57
C GLU A 297 -2.22 16.26 -9.67
N CYS A 298 -2.72 17.32 -10.28
CA CYS A 298 -3.19 18.49 -9.54
C CYS A 298 -4.51 18.27 -8.78
N ASN A 299 -5.24 17.17 -9.08
CA ASN A 299 -6.43 16.73 -8.34
C ASN A 299 -6.22 15.32 -7.73
N GLY A 300 -4.97 14.93 -7.53
CA GLY A 300 -4.59 13.57 -7.10
C GLY A 300 -5.23 13.11 -5.78
N TYR A 301 -5.66 14.04 -4.93
CA TYR A 301 -6.39 13.72 -3.70
C TYR A 301 -7.77 13.17 -4.01
N MET A 302 -8.56 13.89 -4.79
CA MET A 302 -9.90 13.44 -5.21
C MET A 302 -9.83 12.16 -6.04
N GLU A 303 -8.87 12.05 -6.97
CA GLU A 303 -8.66 10.81 -7.74
C GLU A 303 -8.36 9.61 -6.82
N SER A 304 -7.51 9.80 -5.82
CA SER A 304 -7.18 8.77 -4.83
C SER A 304 -8.40 8.37 -4.00
N PHE A 305 -9.20 9.35 -3.56
CA PHE A 305 -10.45 9.08 -2.85
C PHE A 305 -11.44 8.31 -3.73
N ILE A 306 -11.72 8.78 -4.94
CA ILE A 306 -12.67 8.14 -5.88
C ILE A 306 -12.22 6.70 -6.20
N LYS A 307 -10.92 6.49 -6.41
CA LYS A 307 -10.36 5.15 -6.60
C LYS A 307 -10.61 4.26 -5.38
N THR A 308 -10.36 4.76 -4.19
CA THR A 308 -10.60 4.03 -2.94
C THR A 308 -12.08 3.69 -2.78
N PHE A 309 -12.97 4.66 -2.98
CA PHE A 309 -14.41 4.46 -2.92
C PHE A 309 -14.90 3.38 -3.90
N LYS A 310 -14.43 3.42 -5.13
CA LYS A 310 -14.77 2.39 -6.13
C LYS A 310 -14.24 1.01 -5.73
N THR A 311 -12.98 0.92 -5.34
CA THR A 311 -12.33 -0.38 -5.08
C THR A 311 -12.75 -1.01 -3.76
N GLU A 312 -12.96 -0.23 -2.71
CA GLU A 312 -13.32 -0.76 -1.39
C GLU A 312 -14.84 -0.89 -1.17
N CYS A 313 -15.65 -0.20 -1.99
CA CYS A 313 -17.09 -0.18 -1.79
C CYS A 313 -17.90 -0.45 -3.07
N LEU A 314 -17.93 0.47 -4.04
CA LEU A 314 -18.88 0.41 -5.16
C LEU A 314 -18.74 -0.84 -6.02
N ASN A 315 -17.55 -1.31 -6.28
CA ASN A 315 -17.30 -2.50 -7.10
C ASN A 315 -17.83 -3.80 -6.50
N HIS A 316 -18.24 -3.78 -5.23
CA HIS A 316 -18.79 -4.93 -4.51
C HIS A 316 -20.32 -4.92 -4.41
N LEU A 317 -20.97 -3.91 -4.99
CA LEU A 317 -22.42 -3.68 -4.81
C LEU A 317 -23.11 -3.56 -6.16
N ILE A 318 -24.33 -4.07 -6.24
CA ILE A 318 -25.26 -3.86 -7.34
C ILE A 318 -26.43 -3.07 -6.76
N LEU A 319 -26.61 -1.82 -7.22
CA LEU A 319 -27.61 -0.90 -6.73
C LEU A 319 -28.63 -0.61 -7.83
N SER A 320 -29.89 -0.42 -7.43
CA SER A 320 -30.99 -0.23 -8.36
C SER A 320 -31.66 1.15 -8.25
N THR A 321 -31.38 1.91 -7.19
CA THR A 321 -31.98 3.22 -6.95
C THR A 321 -30.97 4.24 -6.44
N GLU A 322 -31.24 5.53 -6.73
CA GLU A 322 -30.44 6.64 -6.18
C GLU A 322 -30.43 6.63 -4.63
N SER A 323 -31.56 6.27 -4.01
CA SER A 323 -31.65 6.21 -2.54
C SER A 323 -30.70 5.17 -1.95
N GLN A 324 -30.57 4.00 -2.58
CA GLN A 324 -29.58 3.00 -2.19
C GLN A 324 -28.15 3.52 -2.40
N LEU A 325 -27.89 4.16 -3.54
CA LEU A 325 -26.58 4.74 -3.83
C LEU A 325 -26.22 5.82 -2.79
N ARG A 326 -27.15 6.69 -2.45
CA ARG A 326 -26.97 7.74 -1.44
C ARG A 326 -26.70 7.15 -0.05
N TYR A 327 -27.43 6.12 0.32
CA TYR A 327 -27.18 5.39 1.58
C TYR A 327 -25.78 4.80 1.62
N VAL A 328 -25.37 4.10 0.56
CA VAL A 328 -24.03 3.50 0.45
C VAL A 328 -22.93 4.55 0.53
N ILE A 329 -23.10 5.69 -0.15
CA ILE A 329 -22.15 6.80 -0.10
C ILE A 329 -22.03 7.34 1.33
N ASN A 330 -23.14 7.59 2.02
CA ASN A 330 -23.12 8.13 3.38
C ASN A 330 -22.43 7.16 4.36
N GLU A 331 -22.72 5.86 4.28
CA GLU A 331 -22.05 4.83 5.08
C GLU A 331 -20.54 4.76 4.78
N PHE A 332 -20.17 4.88 3.50
CA PHE A 332 -18.76 4.90 3.13
C PHE A 332 -18.05 6.17 3.62
N LEU A 333 -18.67 7.34 3.51
CA LEU A 333 -18.09 8.61 3.98
C LEU A 333 -17.90 8.62 5.49
N GLU A 334 -18.86 8.05 6.25
CA GLU A 334 -18.74 7.86 7.69
C GLU A 334 -17.55 6.97 8.03
N TYR A 335 -17.43 5.81 7.35
CA TYR A 335 -16.28 4.93 7.49
C TYR A 335 -14.97 5.63 7.09
N TYR A 336 -14.93 6.28 5.94
CA TYR A 336 -13.73 6.91 5.37
C TYR A 336 -13.19 8.01 6.28
N ASN A 337 -14.06 8.90 6.77
CA ASN A 337 -13.64 10.04 7.58
C ASN A 337 -13.33 9.66 9.04
N HIS A 338 -14.07 8.73 9.63
CA HIS A 338 -14.08 8.51 11.07
C HIS A 338 -13.48 7.18 11.51
N GLU A 339 -13.41 6.19 10.64
CA GLU A 339 -13.10 4.81 11.03
C GLU A 339 -11.91 4.22 10.26
N ARG A 340 -11.62 4.72 9.07
CA ARG A 340 -10.57 4.21 8.19
C ARG A 340 -9.21 4.85 8.51
N PRO A 341 -8.14 4.04 8.76
CA PRO A 341 -6.79 4.55 8.87
C PRO A 341 -6.25 5.01 7.48
N HIS A 342 -5.60 6.17 7.45
CA HIS A 342 -5.02 6.73 6.23
C HIS A 342 -3.49 6.71 6.27
N SER A 343 -2.86 6.04 5.32
CA SER A 343 -1.39 5.96 5.23
C SER A 343 -0.73 7.33 5.06
N ALA A 344 -1.37 8.23 4.30
CA ALA A 344 -0.91 9.61 4.14
C ALA A 344 -0.91 10.42 5.44
N LEU A 345 -1.70 10.01 6.44
CA LEU A 345 -1.75 10.60 7.79
C LEU A 345 -0.97 9.76 8.82
N GLY A 346 -0.03 8.91 8.36
CA GLY A 346 0.72 8.04 9.25
C GLY A 346 -0.12 6.97 9.95
N GLY A 347 -1.19 6.50 9.30
CA GLY A 347 -2.13 5.51 9.85
C GLY A 347 -3.20 6.09 10.77
N LYS A 348 -3.31 7.41 10.87
CA LYS A 348 -4.37 8.06 11.64
C LYS A 348 -5.66 8.17 10.82
N MET A 349 -6.78 8.25 11.50
CA MET A 349 -8.07 8.61 10.92
C MET A 349 -8.18 10.12 10.74
N ILE A 350 -9.06 10.56 9.82
CA ILE A 350 -9.28 11.99 9.56
C ILE A 350 -9.92 12.67 10.77
N ALA A 351 -11.05 12.15 11.22
CA ALA A 351 -11.79 12.65 12.38
C ALA A 351 -12.27 11.47 13.25
N PRO A 352 -11.38 10.86 14.04
CA PRO A 352 -11.69 9.63 14.77
C PRO A 352 -12.84 9.80 15.76
N HIS A 353 -13.69 8.78 15.89
CA HIS A 353 -14.63 8.70 16.99
C HIS A 353 -13.88 8.67 18.34
N PRO A 354 -14.49 9.18 19.42
CA PRO A 354 -13.94 9.03 20.76
C PRO A 354 -13.68 7.56 21.10
N GLN A 355 -12.58 7.28 21.77
CA GLN A 355 -12.24 5.94 22.25
C GLN A 355 -12.06 5.94 23.76
N ASP A 356 -12.51 4.87 24.39
CA ASP A 356 -12.27 4.63 25.81
C ASP A 356 -10.95 3.88 26.01
N ALA A 357 -9.95 4.49 26.64
CA ALA A 357 -8.62 3.90 26.80
C ALA A 357 -8.66 2.49 27.43
N ASP A 358 -9.56 2.27 28.40
CA ASP A 358 -9.74 1.01 29.13
C ASP A 358 -10.91 0.16 28.58
N GLY A 359 -11.46 0.52 27.42
CA GLY A 359 -12.58 -0.17 26.78
C GLY A 359 -12.15 -1.47 26.09
N GLU A 360 -13.11 -2.38 25.89
CA GLU A 360 -12.90 -3.57 25.05
C GLU A 360 -12.85 -3.19 23.57
N ILE A 361 -12.08 -3.95 22.78
CA ILE A 361 -12.02 -3.77 21.33
C ILE A 361 -13.28 -4.38 20.73
N MET A 362 -14.11 -3.52 20.11
CA MET A 362 -15.33 -3.94 19.43
C MET A 362 -15.19 -3.74 17.91
N GLU A 363 -15.73 -4.69 17.17
CA GLU A 363 -15.90 -4.60 15.71
C GLU A 363 -17.18 -3.83 15.39
N PHE A 364 -17.06 -2.87 14.48
CA PHE A 364 -18.17 -2.17 13.87
C PHE A 364 -18.19 -2.49 12.37
N SER A 365 -19.35 -2.84 11.86
CA SER A 365 -19.49 -3.19 10.45
C SER A 365 -20.58 -2.37 9.78
N ARG A 366 -20.34 -2.00 8.51
CA ARG A 366 -21.25 -1.25 7.65
C ARG A 366 -21.51 -2.03 6.38
N LEU A 367 -22.59 -1.72 5.69
CA LEU A 367 -22.97 -2.31 4.41
C LEU A 367 -22.94 -3.85 4.42
N GLY A 368 -23.54 -4.44 5.48
CA GLY A 368 -23.62 -5.90 5.60
C GLY A 368 -22.27 -6.59 5.88
N GLY A 369 -21.30 -5.87 6.45
CA GLY A 369 -19.97 -6.40 6.76
C GLY A 369 -18.92 -6.13 5.69
N LEU A 370 -19.27 -5.40 4.63
CA LEU A 370 -18.32 -5.00 3.58
C LEU A 370 -17.23 -4.07 4.15
N LEU A 371 -17.62 -3.12 5.01
CA LEU A 371 -16.69 -2.20 5.66
C LEU A 371 -16.63 -2.54 7.15
N LYS A 372 -15.42 -2.73 7.66
CA LYS A 372 -15.18 -3.08 9.06
C LYS A 372 -14.22 -2.10 9.72
N SER A 373 -14.54 -1.72 10.94
CA SER A 373 -13.69 -0.90 11.79
C SER A 373 -13.63 -1.44 13.20
N TYR A 374 -12.66 -1.01 13.97
CA TYR A 374 -12.42 -1.49 15.34
C TYR A 374 -12.12 -0.30 16.24
N ARG A 375 -12.79 -0.22 17.39
CA ARG A 375 -12.51 0.80 18.42
C ARG A 375 -12.74 0.27 19.82
N ARG A 376 -12.11 0.93 20.78
CA ARG A 376 -12.32 0.62 22.21
C ARG A 376 -13.56 1.32 22.72
N VAL A 377 -14.44 0.56 23.36
CA VAL A 377 -15.71 1.05 23.93
C VAL A 377 -15.90 0.46 25.32
N LYS A 378 -16.25 1.29 26.30
CA LYS A 378 -16.70 0.78 27.59
C LYS A 378 -18.09 0.19 27.43
N ILE A 379 -18.23 -1.08 27.74
CA ILE A 379 -19.53 -1.71 27.86
C ILE A 379 -20.15 -1.20 29.19
N ALA A 380 -21.24 -0.46 29.10
CA ALA A 380 -21.99 -0.07 30.29
C ALA A 380 -22.46 -1.35 30.96
N ALA A 381 -22.11 -1.51 32.26
CA ALA A 381 -22.50 -2.65 33.10
C ALA A 381 -24.00 -2.63 33.37
#